data_1e1aeec8c6fb93c55a708d10d1f16db6
#
_entry.id   1e1aeec8c6fb93c55a708d10d1f16db6
#
_cell.length_a   1.000
_cell.length_b   1.000
_cell.length_c   1.000
_cell.angle_alpha   90.00
_cell.angle_beta   90.00
_cell.angle_gamma   90.00
#
_symmetry.space_group_name_H-M   'P 1'
#
loop_
_entity.id
_entity.type
_entity.pdbx_description
1 polymer ?
#
loop_
_entity_poly.entity_id
_entity_poly.type
_entity_poly.pdbx_seq_one_letter_code
_entity_poly.pdbx_strand_id
1 'polypeptide(L)'
;MDEPADLRFADLGLSPELMKAVEELGYETPTAIQAQAIPPLLAGRDLIGQAQTGTGKTAAFALPLLQRLDMSRREVQAIVLTPTRELAMQVAEAVRAYGKHVGPHGVRVLPVYGGQPIHLQRNALRGTVHVVIGTPGRVVDHLERGTLDLAGVHFFCLDEADEMLNMGFLEDVEWILEHAKADRQIALFSATMPPPIRRVADRHLREPADVQIRHATRTVERIEQASLRVARHEKAEALERLLGVEDHEAVLVFVGTQRGATELAEHLQAHGFGADCIHGGMNQAQRDAVVKRLRARTIQIVVGTDVAARGLDIDHIGLVVNYDLPRDPEVYVHRVGRTGRAGRTGRAISFWQPRELHLLRSIERFSGQPMEPMRLPGIEELLARRRERVAEQLITLQAEDLDEFVAWAQELAAASEVDAETLAAAALRMAWGEGPLHAPESAAVAQPHDASAGPIDYVEIVVPVGVRDQVRPGAIVGAIAGETGLPGKIVGRINMRDSVTFVQVPRQHVQLILERLADVRIGGRLVRARLAHPEGDEGRGAQRQPRGPRGPKTPRRPHRKGPRAS
;
A
#
# COMPACT_ATOMS: atom_id res chain seq x y z
N MET A 1 28.92 -14.86 9.44
CA MET A 1 29.00 -16.32 9.53
C MET A 1 28.52 -16.84 8.20
N ASP A 2 29.42 -17.57 7.52
CA ASP A 2 29.22 -18.09 6.19
C ASP A 2 27.95 -18.99 6.14
N GLU A 3 27.18 -18.89 5.07
CA GLU A 3 26.12 -19.85 4.76
C GLU A 3 26.76 -21.25 4.72
N PRO A 4 26.20 -22.24 5.41
CA PRO A 4 26.67 -23.62 5.22
C PRO A 4 26.24 -24.05 3.83
N ALA A 5 27.18 -24.10 2.91
CA ALA A 5 26.98 -24.27 1.47
C ALA A 5 26.39 -25.63 1.04
N ASP A 6 26.01 -26.54 1.96
CA ASP A 6 25.60 -27.92 1.63
C ASP A 6 24.50 -28.51 2.52
N LEU A 7 23.77 -27.71 3.34
CA LEU A 7 22.71 -28.26 4.20
C LEU A 7 21.48 -28.64 3.38
N ARG A 8 21.04 -29.90 3.48
CA ARG A 8 19.81 -30.39 2.82
C ARG A 8 18.69 -30.60 3.83
N PHE A 9 17.44 -30.65 3.37
CA PHE A 9 16.30 -30.97 4.25
C PHE A 9 16.46 -32.31 4.97
N ALA A 10 17.12 -33.28 4.36
CA ALA A 10 17.43 -34.58 4.95
C ALA A 10 18.28 -34.48 6.22
N ASP A 11 19.07 -33.41 6.36
CA ASP A 11 19.97 -33.20 7.51
C ASP A 11 19.25 -32.54 8.71
N LEU A 12 18.00 -32.10 8.53
CA LEU A 12 17.22 -31.39 9.55
C LEU A 12 16.51 -32.30 10.55
N GLY A 13 16.56 -33.63 10.39
CA GLY A 13 15.94 -34.60 11.31
C GLY A 13 14.43 -34.73 11.15
N LEU A 14 13.90 -34.46 9.96
CA LEU A 14 12.50 -34.65 9.64
C LEU A 14 12.16 -36.15 9.46
N SER A 15 10.91 -36.54 9.79
CA SER A 15 10.42 -37.90 9.59
C SER A 15 10.35 -38.27 8.09
N PRO A 16 10.43 -39.57 7.75
CA PRO A 16 10.34 -40.03 6.36
C PRO A 16 9.07 -39.55 5.64
N GLU A 17 7.93 -39.46 6.36
CA GLU A 17 6.67 -39.00 5.83
C GLU A 17 6.71 -37.53 5.44
N LEU A 18 7.34 -36.68 6.26
CA LEU A 18 7.54 -35.26 5.98
C LEU A 18 8.55 -35.04 4.87
N MET A 19 9.66 -35.82 4.88
CA MET A 19 10.65 -35.76 3.82
C MET A 19 10.05 -36.09 2.45
N LYS A 20 9.17 -37.11 2.37
CA LYS A 20 8.47 -37.42 1.14
C LYS A 20 7.60 -36.26 0.63
N ALA A 21 6.91 -35.54 1.53
CA ALA A 21 6.12 -34.38 1.15
C ALA A 21 7.01 -33.20 0.68
N VAL A 22 8.15 -32.98 1.34
CA VAL A 22 9.13 -31.96 0.98
C VAL A 22 9.72 -32.22 -0.41
N GLU A 23 10.07 -33.47 -0.73
CA GLU A 23 10.57 -33.91 -2.02
C GLU A 23 9.53 -33.77 -3.14
N GLU A 24 8.27 -34.19 -2.90
CA GLU A 24 7.17 -34.04 -3.85
C GLU A 24 6.89 -32.56 -4.19
N LEU A 25 7.18 -31.62 -3.25
CA LEU A 25 7.04 -30.18 -3.45
C LEU A 25 8.28 -29.55 -4.12
N GLY A 26 9.32 -30.35 -4.42
CA GLY A 26 10.53 -29.88 -5.07
C GLY A 26 11.46 -29.07 -4.18
N TYR A 27 11.43 -29.26 -2.88
CA TYR A 27 12.30 -28.56 -1.94
C TYR A 27 13.61 -29.37 -1.74
N GLU A 28 14.71 -28.84 -2.22
CA GLU A 28 16.02 -29.49 -2.10
C GLU A 28 16.85 -28.93 -0.94
N THR A 29 16.97 -27.60 -0.88
CA THR A 29 17.82 -26.88 0.07
C THR A 29 16.94 -26.03 1.00
N PRO A 30 17.11 -26.12 2.33
CA PRO A 30 16.38 -25.26 3.25
C PRO A 30 16.84 -23.81 3.16
N THR A 31 15.91 -22.89 3.27
CA THR A 31 16.23 -21.48 3.40
C THR A 31 16.90 -21.20 4.75
N ALA A 32 17.56 -20.03 4.89
CA ALA A 32 18.25 -19.66 6.12
C ALA A 32 17.35 -19.70 7.37
N ILE A 33 16.07 -19.27 7.27
CA ILE A 33 15.12 -19.37 8.39
C ILE A 33 14.74 -20.81 8.70
N GLN A 34 14.58 -21.65 7.68
CA GLN A 34 14.26 -23.07 7.86
C GLN A 34 15.41 -23.82 8.50
N ALA A 35 16.63 -23.61 8.01
CA ALA A 35 17.85 -24.24 8.56
C ALA A 35 18.07 -23.93 10.04
N GLN A 36 17.78 -22.69 10.47
CA GLN A 36 18.00 -22.24 11.84
C GLN A 36 16.79 -22.48 12.78
N ALA A 37 15.55 -22.47 12.26
CA ALA A 37 14.36 -22.60 13.09
C ALA A 37 13.88 -24.04 13.27
N ILE A 38 14.02 -24.92 12.26
CA ILE A 38 13.53 -26.29 12.34
C ILE A 38 14.21 -27.10 13.47
N PRO A 39 15.54 -27.12 13.63
CA PRO A 39 16.17 -27.93 14.66
C PRO A 39 15.76 -27.57 16.10
N PRO A 40 15.77 -26.29 16.55
CA PRO A 40 15.32 -25.97 17.91
C PRO A 40 13.83 -26.25 18.13
N LEU A 41 12.96 -26.08 17.12
CA LEU A 41 11.55 -26.44 17.23
C LEU A 41 11.33 -27.95 17.35
N LEU A 42 12.09 -28.77 16.62
CA LEU A 42 12.08 -30.23 16.78
C LEU A 42 12.58 -30.67 18.16
N ALA A 43 13.55 -29.95 18.72
CA ALA A 43 14.04 -30.17 20.08
C ALA A 43 13.04 -29.72 21.18
N GLY A 44 11.87 -29.18 20.82
CA GLY A 44 10.84 -28.74 21.76
C GLY A 44 11.08 -27.38 22.39
N ARG A 45 12.06 -26.61 21.94
CA ARG A 45 12.31 -25.25 22.45
C ARG A 45 11.33 -24.25 21.83
N ASP A 46 10.98 -23.23 22.61
CA ASP A 46 10.30 -22.06 22.07
C ASP A 46 11.22 -21.30 21.10
N LEU A 47 10.64 -20.55 20.18
CA LEU A 47 11.40 -19.86 19.15
C LEU A 47 10.87 -18.45 18.87
N ILE A 48 11.77 -17.51 18.72
CA ILE A 48 11.53 -16.21 18.10
C ILE A 48 12.24 -16.23 16.74
N GLY A 49 11.46 -16.19 15.66
CA GLY A 49 11.96 -16.16 14.28
C GLY A 49 11.72 -14.79 13.65
N GLN A 50 12.76 -13.97 13.54
CA GLN A 50 12.66 -12.69 12.86
C GLN A 50 13.10 -12.84 11.40
N ALA A 51 12.12 -12.83 10.47
CA ALA A 51 12.37 -12.96 9.04
C ALA A 51 11.22 -12.33 8.23
N GLN A 52 11.54 -11.80 7.06
CA GLN A 52 10.55 -11.19 6.15
C GLN A 52 9.59 -12.22 5.55
N THR A 53 8.48 -11.73 4.94
CA THR A 53 7.57 -12.57 4.14
C THR A 53 8.31 -13.12 2.92
N GLY A 54 7.95 -14.34 2.50
CA GLY A 54 8.60 -15.01 1.35
C GLY A 54 9.91 -15.71 1.63
N THR A 55 10.40 -15.71 2.88
CA THR A 55 11.65 -16.41 3.28
C THR A 55 11.46 -17.89 3.58
N GLY A 56 10.22 -18.41 3.51
CA GLY A 56 9.92 -19.82 3.82
C GLY A 56 9.53 -20.08 5.28
N LYS A 57 9.09 -19.07 6.03
CA LYS A 57 8.64 -19.20 7.44
C LYS A 57 7.60 -20.30 7.64
N THR A 58 6.66 -20.42 6.70
CA THR A 58 5.57 -21.42 6.82
C THR A 58 6.12 -22.84 6.96
N ALA A 59 7.06 -23.25 6.13
CA ALA A 59 7.70 -24.56 6.28
C ALA A 59 8.55 -24.66 7.56
N ALA A 60 9.20 -23.56 7.97
CA ALA A 60 10.03 -23.51 9.16
C ALA A 60 9.28 -23.88 10.46
N PHE A 61 7.99 -23.49 10.59
CA PHE A 61 7.18 -23.90 11.74
C PHE A 61 6.28 -25.09 11.46
N ALA A 62 5.75 -25.24 10.24
CA ALA A 62 4.79 -26.27 9.91
C ALA A 62 5.39 -27.68 9.96
N LEU A 63 6.61 -27.87 9.47
CA LEU A 63 7.30 -29.18 9.49
C LEU A 63 7.53 -29.67 10.92
N PRO A 64 8.11 -28.90 11.87
CA PRO A 64 8.22 -29.31 13.27
C PRO A 64 6.86 -29.52 13.96
N LEU A 65 5.88 -28.65 13.70
CA LEU A 65 4.52 -28.79 14.21
C LEU A 65 3.95 -30.15 13.81
N LEU A 66 4.03 -30.49 12.51
CA LEU A 66 3.48 -31.72 11.96
C LEU A 66 4.15 -32.99 12.53
N GLN A 67 5.48 -32.93 12.75
CA GLN A 67 6.22 -34.05 13.32
C GLN A 67 5.84 -34.37 14.78
N ARG A 68 5.29 -33.40 15.49
CA ARG A 68 4.88 -33.55 16.90
C ARG A 68 3.44 -33.97 17.08
N LEU A 69 2.66 -34.11 16.01
CA LEU A 69 1.26 -34.54 16.10
C LEU A 69 1.14 -36.03 16.44
N ASP A 70 0.32 -36.32 17.41
CA ASP A 70 -0.14 -37.69 17.71
C ASP A 70 -1.39 -37.99 16.87
N MET A 71 -1.25 -38.75 15.81
CA MET A 71 -2.32 -39.07 14.87
C MET A 71 -3.37 -40.04 15.47
N SER A 72 -3.13 -40.63 16.65
CA SER A 72 -4.11 -41.44 17.37
C SER A 72 -5.17 -40.60 18.08
N ARG A 73 -4.85 -39.32 18.38
CA ARG A 73 -5.76 -38.39 19.08
C ARG A 73 -6.68 -37.70 18.08
N ARG A 74 -7.95 -37.56 18.45
CA ARG A 74 -8.99 -36.91 17.63
C ARG A 74 -9.33 -35.51 18.14
N GLU A 75 -8.33 -34.76 18.56
CA GLU A 75 -8.46 -33.43 19.16
C GLU A 75 -7.51 -32.42 18.50
N VAL A 76 -7.74 -31.14 18.73
CA VAL A 76 -6.84 -30.06 18.26
C VAL A 76 -5.58 -30.09 19.12
N GLN A 77 -4.44 -30.23 18.46
CA GLN A 77 -3.12 -30.35 19.07
C GLN A 77 -2.21 -29.17 18.80
N ALA A 78 -2.51 -28.41 17.74
CA ALA A 78 -1.75 -27.22 17.39
C ALA A 78 -2.66 -26.08 16.91
N ILE A 79 -2.27 -24.85 17.23
CA ILE A 79 -2.92 -23.63 16.76
C ILE A 79 -1.89 -22.72 16.11
N VAL A 80 -2.23 -22.22 14.90
CA VAL A 80 -1.47 -21.17 14.22
C VAL A 80 -2.35 -19.92 14.14
N LEU A 81 -1.92 -18.82 14.73
CA LEU A 81 -2.59 -17.53 14.64
C LEU A 81 -1.97 -16.69 13.52
N THR A 82 -2.81 -16.11 12.70
CA THR A 82 -2.43 -15.29 11.55
C THR A 82 -3.27 -14.01 11.51
N PRO A 83 -2.73 -12.86 11.01
CA PRO A 83 -3.44 -11.59 11.02
C PRO A 83 -4.65 -11.56 10.07
N THR A 84 -4.60 -12.31 8.97
CA THR A 84 -5.61 -12.25 7.91
C THR A 84 -6.17 -13.63 7.58
N ARG A 85 -7.37 -13.64 7.02
CA ARG A 85 -8.06 -14.85 6.55
C ARG A 85 -7.33 -15.50 5.38
N GLU A 86 -6.84 -14.66 4.47
CA GLU A 86 -6.11 -15.06 3.28
C GLU A 86 -4.85 -15.82 3.70
N LEU A 87 -4.10 -15.29 4.67
CA LEU A 87 -2.93 -15.97 5.22
C LEU A 87 -3.33 -17.26 5.96
N ALA A 88 -4.44 -17.25 6.73
CA ALA A 88 -4.94 -18.48 7.37
C ALA A 88 -5.24 -19.60 6.36
N MET A 89 -5.83 -19.25 5.21
CA MET A 89 -6.11 -20.21 4.14
C MET A 89 -4.82 -20.72 3.48
N GLN A 90 -3.88 -19.84 3.15
CA GLN A 90 -2.58 -20.19 2.57
C GLN A 90 -1.77 -21.11 3.47
N VAL A 91 -1.66 -20.75 4.75
CA VAL A 91 -0.98 -21.58 5.74
C VAL A 91 -1.70 -22.93 5.90
N ALA A 92 -3.04 -22.96 5.87
CA ALA A 92 -3.78 -24.21 5.93
C ALA A 92 -3.54 -25.13 4.71
N GLU A 93 -3.44 -24.56 3.51
CA GLU A 93 -3.08 -25.32 2.30
C GLU A 93 -1.65 -25.86 2.40
N ALA A 94 -0.70 -25.02 2.80
CA ALA A 94 0.70 -25.44 2.99
C ALA A 94 0.84 -26.56 4.02
N VAL A 95 0.19 -26.42 5.20
CA VAL A 95 0.23 -27.44 6.26
C VAL A 95 -0.43 -28.74 5.79
N ARG A 96 -1.50 -28.70 4.99
CA ARG A 96 -2.09 -29.92 4.38
C ARG A 96 -1.13 -30.57 3.40
N ALA A 97 -0.46 -29.77 2.56
CA ALA A 97 0.50 -30.29 1.59
C ALA A 97 1.69 -30.98 2.28
N TYR A 98 2.27 -30.34 3.30
CA TYR A 98 3.35 -30.94 4.10
C TYR A 98 2.89 -32.16 4.90
N GLY A 99 1.67 -32.12 5.44
CA GLY A 99 1.11 -33.21 6.25
C GLY A 99 0.42 -34.32 5.47
N LYS A 100 0.53 -34.35 4.13
CA LYS A 100 -0.17 -35.28 3.24
C LYS A 100 0.11 -36.75 3.57
N HIS A 101 1.33 -37.07 3.95
CA HIS A 101 1.78 -38.43 4.26
C HIS A 101 1.82 -38.74 5.77
N VAL A 102 1.52 -37.78 6.62
CA VAL A 102 1.51 -37.96 8.09
C VAL A 102 0.25 -38.71 8.50
N GLY A 103 0.41 -39.92 9.02
CA GLY A 103 -0.67 -40.82 9.38
C GLY A 103 -1.44 -41.41 8.20
N PRO A 104 -2.45 -42.28 8.43
CA PRO A 104 -3.10 -43.04 7.38
C PRO A 104 -4.01 -42.20 6.45
N HIS A 105 -4.44 -41.05 6.88
CA HIS A 105 -5.38 -40.19 6.12
C HIS A 105 -4.88 -38.73 5.96
N GLY A 106 -3.61 -38.47 6.25
CA GLY A 106 -3.06 -37.13 6.30
C GLY A 106 -3.59 -36.28 7.47
N VAL A 107 -3.01 -35.10 7.66
CA VAL A 107 -3.35 -34.20 8.74
C VAL A 107 -4.65 -33.44 8.44
N ARG A 108 -5.57 -33.41 9.40
CA ARG A 108 -6.80 -32.62 9.27
C ARG A 108 -6.60 -31.22 9.80
N VAL A 109 -6.61 -30.25 8.88
CA VAL A 109 -6.38 -28.83 9.15
C VAL A 109 -7.66 -28.05 8.91
N LEU A 110 -8.08 -27.26 9.89
CA LEU A 110 -9.25 -26.39 9.79
C LEU A 110 -8.84 -24.92 9.84
N PRO A 111 -9.09 -24.15 8.78
CA PRO A 111 -8.98 -22.69 8.83
C PRO A 111 -10.19 -22.08 9.55
N VAL A 112 -9.93 -21.18 10.53
CA VAL A 112 -10.92 -20.55 11.41
C VAL A 112 -10.76 -19.04 11.37
N TYR A 113 -11.68 -18.33 10.67
CA TYR A 113 -11.55 -16.89 10.44
C TYR A 113 -12.92 -16.19 10.35
N GLY A 114 -12.91 -14.88 10.53
CA GLY A 114 -14.10 -14.04 10.45
C GLY A 114 -14.72 -13.96 9.04
N GLY A 115 -16.02 -13.62 8.95
CA GLY A 115 -16.74 -13.42 7.68
C GLY A 115 -17.30 -14.69 7.04
N GLN A 116 -16.92 -15.88 7.52
CA GLN A 116 -17.60 -17.12 7.21
C GLN A 116 -18.68 -17.42 8.28
N PRO A 117 -19.83 -18.01 7.93
CA PRO A 117 -20.81 -18.43 8.92
C PRO A 117 -20.23 -19.37 9.96
N ILE A 118 -20.33 -19.01 11.25
CA ILE A 118 -19.68 -19.71 12.36
C ILE A 118 -20.14 -21.17 12.50
N HIS A 119 -21.39 -21.46 12.11
CA HIS A 119 -21.94 -22.83 12.19
C HIS A 119 -21.20 -23.83 11.30
N LEU A 120 -20.62 -23.39 10.16
CA LEU A 120 -19.82 -24.26 9.30
C LEU A 120 -18.53 -24.68 10.01
N GLN A 121 -17.83 -23.72 10.62
CA GLN A 121 -16.60 -23.98 11.39
C GLN A 121 -16.90 -24.83 12.62
N ARG A 122 -18.00 -24.52 13.35
CA ARG A 122 -18.46 -25.33 14.49
C ARG A 122 -18.75 -26.78 14.10
N ASN A 123 -19.40 -27.00 12.96
CA ASN A 123 -19.70 -28.37 12.51
C ASN A 123 -18.41 -29.11 12.12
N ALA A 124 -17.43 -28.44 11.54
CA ALA A 124 -16.12 -29.02 11.24
C ALA A 124 -15.33 -29.37 12.52
N LEU A 125 -15.38 -28.51 13.55
CA LEU A 125 -14.75 -28.76 14.86
C LEU A 125 -15.35 -29.94 15.63
N ARG A 126 -16.59 -30.38 15.35
CA ARG A 126 -17.17 -31.60 15.92
C ARG A 126 -16.53 -32.87 15.36
N GLY A 127 -15.88 -32.77 14.21
CA GLY A 127 -15.11 -33.85 13.60
C GLY A 127 -13.69 -33.94 14.17
N THR A 128 -12.89 -34.82 13.57
CA THR A 128 -11.45 -34.86 13.88
C THR A 128 -10.76 -33.66 13.23
N VAL A 129 -10.14 -32.80 14.02
CA VAL A 129 -9.28 -31.70 13.60
C VAL A 129 -8.00 -31.77 14.43
N HIS A 130 -6.83 -31.80 13.76
CA HIS A 130 -5.55 -31.88 14.46
C HIS A 130 -4.91 -30.47 14.60
N VAL A 131 -5.08 -29.63 13.58
CA VAL A 131 -4.49 -28.28 13.52
C VAL A 131 -5.58 -27.26 13.21
N VAL A 132 -5.67 -26.22 14.02
CA VAL A 132 -6.48 -25.04 13.75
C VAL A 132 -5.55 -23.90 13.28
N ILE A 133 -5.91 -23.24 12.17
CA ILE A 133 -5.18 -22.07 11.69
C ILE A 133 -6.19 -20.95 11.60
N GLY A 134 -5.99 -19.85 12.33
CA GLY A 134 -7.04 -18.86 12.40
C GLY A 134 -6.62 -17.44 12.72
N THR A 135 -7.58 -16.52 12.51
CA THR A 135 -7.46 -15.14 12.97
C THR A 135 -7.85 -15.04 14.44
N PRO A 136 -7.13 -14.23 15.27
CA PRO A 136 -7.30 -14.22 16.72
C PRO A 136 -8.76 -14.06 17.15
N GLY A 137 -9.46 -13.01 16.75
CA GLY A 137 -10.83 -12.74 17.18
C GLY A 137 -11.84 -13.87 16.88
N ARG A 138 -11.67 -14.65 15.78
CA ARG A 138 -12.54 -15.81 15.51
C ARG A 138 -12.14 -17.03 16.34
N VAL A 139 -10.88 -17.18 16.69
CA VAL A 139 -10.43 -18.23 17.63
C VAL A 139 -11.00 -17.94 19.01
N VAL A 140 -10.96 -16.69 19.49
CA VAL A 140 -11.62 -16.24 20.73
C VAL A 140 -13.12 -16.57 20.70
N ASP A 141 -13.85 -16.20 19.63
CA ASP A 141 -15.27 -16.53 19.44
C ASP A 141 -15.58 -18.03 19.65
N HIS A 142 -14.71 -18.92 19.16
CA HIS A 142 -14.89 -20.38 19.31
C HIS A 142 -14.55 -20.85 20.70
N LEU A 143 -13.56 -20.29 21.37
CA LEU A 143 -13.17 -20.60 22.74
C LEU A 143 -14.25 -20.16 23.74
N GLU A 144 -14.75 -18.93 23.64
CA GLU A 144 -15.83 -18.40 24.48
C GLU A 144 -17.12 -19.21 24.35
N ARG A 145 -17.41 -19.72 23.15
CA ARG A 145 -18.56 -20.61 22.90
C ARG A 145 -18.35 -22.08 23.32
N GLY A 146 -17.16 -22.42 23.80
CA GLY A 146 -16.80 -23.80 24.11
C GLY A 146 -16.83 -24.75 22.92
N THR A 147 -16.71 -24.25 21.71
CA THR A 147 -16.69 -25.04 20.46
C THR A 147 -15.28 -25.42 20.01
N LEU A 148 -14.27 -24.79 20.55
CA LEU A 148 -12.85 -25.11 20.46
C LEU A 148 -12.32 -25.29 21.89
N ASP A 149 -11.55 -26.35 22.15
CA ASP A 149 -10.89 -26.60 23.41
C ASP A 149 -9.37 -26.58 23.24
N LEU A 150 -8.66 -25.91 24.14
CA LEU A 150 -7.22 -25.84 24.19
C LEU A 150 -6.55 -26.96 25.00
N ALA A 151 -7.33 -27.85 25.60
CA ALA A 151 -6.82 -28.91 26.49
C ALA A 151 -5.83 -29.86 25.81
N GLY A 152 -6.00 -30.12 24.52
CA GLY A 152 -5.09 -30.96 23.72
C GLY A 152 -3.92 -30.17 23.08
N VAL A 153 -3.98 -28.85 23.09
CA VAL A 153 -3.03 -28.01 22.35
C VAL A 153 -1.69 -27.91 23.07
N HIS A 154 -0.65 -28.36 22.40
CA HIS A 154 0.74 -28.31 22.90
C HIS A 154 1.70 -27.53 22.01
N PHE A 155 1.23 -27.04 20.85
CA PHE A 155 2.02 -26.20 19.94
C PHE A 155 1.22 -24.97 19.49
N PHE A 156 1.81 -23.79 19.69
CA PHE A 156 1.28 -22.52 19.19
C PHE A 156 2.27 -21.90 18.21
N CYS A 157 1.75 -21.35 17.11
CA CYS A 157 2.52 -20.49 16.23
C CYS A 157 1.82 -19.14 16.10
N LEU A 158 2.57 -18.05 16.26
CA LEU A 158 2.17 -16.70 15.94
C LEU A 158 2.88 -16.31 14.65
N ASP A 159 2.17 -16.27 13.53
CA ASP A 159 2.75 -15.88 12.24
C ASP A 159 2.36 -14.44 11.87
N GLU A 160 3.33 -13.64 11.43
CA GLU A 160 3.20 -12.20 11.22
C GLU A 160 2.68 -11.47 12.47
N ALA A 161 3.35 -11.66 13.63
CA ALA A 161 2.93 -11.10 14.91
C ALA A 161 2.87 -9.56 14.90
N ASP A 162 3.77 -8.88 14.21
CA ASP A 162 3.77 -7.44 13.98
C ASP A 162 2.51 -6.97 13.23
N GLU A 163 2.03 -7.75 12.27
CA GLU A 163 0.80 -7.47 11.57
C GLU A 163 -0.43 -7.65 12.48
N MET A 164 -0.43 -8.68 13.33
CA MET A 164 -1.50 -8.84 14.33
C MET A 164 -1.56 -7.66 15.28
N LEU A 165 -0.41 -7.09 15.68
CA LEU A 165 -0.33 -5.86 16.46
C LEU A 165 -0.92 -4.67 15.69
N ASN A 166 -0.52 -4.47 14.43
CA ASN A 166 -1.00 -3.38 13.59
C ASN A 166 -2.51 -3.42 13.35
N MET A 167 -3.10 -4.62 13.40
CA MET A 167 -4.54 -4.85 13.26
C MET A 167 -5.31 -4.80 14.59
N GLY A 168 -4.61 -4.59 15.72
CA GLY A 168 -5.22 -4.50 17.04
C GLY A 168 -5.57 -5.84 17.69
N PHE A 169 -5.04 -6.97 17.20
CA PHE A 169 -5.33 -8.31 17.72
C PHE A 169 -4.42 -8.74 18.88
N LEU A 170 -3.57 -7.85 19.39
CA LEU A 170 -2.60 -8.24 20.41
C LEU A 170 -3.29 -8.74 21.70
N GLU A 171 -4.36 -8.07 22.11
CA GLU A 171 -5.15 -8.45 23.28
C GLU A 171 -5.80 -9.82 23.09
N ASP A 172 -6.35 -10.11 21.93
CA ASP A 172 -6.92 -11.41 21.58
C ASP A 172 -5.85 -12.52 21.63
N VAL A 173 -4.65 -12.24 21.11
CA VAL A 173 -3.51 -13.19 21.13
C VAL A 173 -3.08 -13.48 22.56
N GLU A 174 -2.89 -12.45 23.39
CA GLU A 174 -2.54 -12.62 24.80
C GLU A 174 -3.63 -13.42 25.54
N TRP A 175 -4.90 -13.09 25.32
CA TRP A 175 -6.04 -13.80 25.92
C TRP A 175 -6.04 -15.29 25.55
N ILE A 176 -5.81 -15.66 24.27
CA ILE A 176 -5.71 -17.05 23.82
C ILE A 176 -4.56 -17.76 24.52
N LEU A 177 -3.39 -17.12 24.58
CA LEU A 177 -2.22 -17.69 25.23
C LEU A 177 -2.40 -17.87 26.75
N GLU A 178 -3.11 -16.97 27.43
CA GLU A 178 -3.43 -17.10 28.87
C GLU A 178 -4.36 -18.28 29.18
N HIS A 179 -5.27 -18.60 28.27
CA HIS A 179 -6.21 -19.71 28.42
C HIS A 179 -5.64 -21.08 27.99
N ALA A 180 -4.45 -21.08 27.37
CA ALA A 180 -3.78 -22.32 27.00
C ALA A 180 -2.98 -22.92 28.14
N LYS A 181 -2.70 -24.24 28.05
CA LYS A 181 -1.87 -24.94 29.04
C LYS A 181 -0.50 -24.30 29.19
N ALA A 182 0.05 -24.35 30.41
CA ALA A 182 1.39 -23.85 30.68
C ALA A 182 2.46 -24.66 29.96
N ASP A 183 2.28 -25.97 29.82
CA ASP A 183 3.22 -26.86 29.13
C ASP A 183 2.90 -26.94 27.64
N ARG A 184 3.26 -25.88 26.93
CA ARG A 184 3.13 -25.74 25.47
C ARG A 184 4.44 -25.18 24.88
N GLN A 185 4.65 -25.45 23.62
CA GLN A 185 5.70 -24.85 22.82
C GLN A 185 5.12 -23.68 22.02
N ILE A 186 5.85 -22.55 21.95
CA ILE A 186 5.45 -21.38 21.20
C ILE A 186 6.53 -21.03 20.17
N ALA A 187 6.12 -20.89 18.91
CA ALA A 187 6.91 -20.32 17.82
C ALA A 187 6.33 -18.96 17.44
N LEU A 188 7.10 -17.90 17.61
CA LEU A 188 6.73 -16.53 17.24
C LEU A 188 7.52 -16.11 16.01
N PHE A 189 6.82 -15.88 14.90
CA PHE A 189 7.41 -15.35 13.67
C PHE A 189 6.92 -13.94 13.39
N SER A 190 7.85 -13.05 13.12
CA SER A 190 7.59 -11.64 12.82
C SER A 190 8.64 -11.08 11.88
N ALA A 191 8.30 -10.10 11.06
CA ALA A 191 9.30 -9.37 10.29
C ALA A 191 10.05 -8.38 11.18
N THR A 192 9.35 -7.79 12.16
CA THR A 192 9.88 -6.81 13.10
C THR A 192 9.58 -7.20 14.55
N MET A 193 10.33 -6.62 15.48
CA MET A 193 10.18 -6.92 16.90
C MET A 193 9.98 -5.63 17.72
N PRO A 194 8.83 -4.92 17.52
CA PRO A 194 8.52 -3.73 18.29
C PRO A 194 8.29 -4.07 19.78
N PRO A 195 8.41 -3.09 20.69
CA PRO A 195 8.31 -3.35 22.12
C PRO A 195 7.05 -4.11 22.58
N PRO A 196 5.84 -3.91 21.99
CA PRO A 196 4.68 -4.71 22.37
C PRO A 196 4.85 -6.21 22.06
N ILE A 197 5.39 -6.57 20.88
CA ILE A 197 5.63 -7.98 20.51
C ILE A 197 6.73 -8.59 21.39
N ARG A 198 7.77 -7.82 21.69
CA ARG A 198 8.82 -8.29 22.62
C ARG A 198 8.22 -8.61 23.99
N ARG A 199 7.30 -7.77 24.51
CA ARG A 199 6.61 -8.07 25.80
C ARG A 199 5.80 -9.37 25.74
N VAL A 200 5.09 -9.66 24.65
CA VAL A 200 4.38 -10.94 24.46
C VAL A 200 5.38 -12.10 24.49
N ALA A 201 6.50 -11.97 23.77
CA ALA A 201 7.54 -12.99 23.79
C ALA A 201 8.11 -13.21 25.18
N ASP A 202 8.51 -12.15 25.90
CA ASP A 202 9.10 -12.21 27.24
C ASP A 202 8.13 -12.80 28.28
N ARG A 203 6.80 -12.58 28.11
CA ARG A 203 5.76 -13.07 29.03
C ARG A 203 5.41 -14.53 28.82
N HIS A 204 5.36 -14.99 27.57
CA HIS A 204 4.76 -16.27 27.22
C HIS A 204 5.75 -17.35 26.74
N LEU A 205 6.92 -16.96 26.21
CA LEU A 205 7.94 -17.89 25.74
C LEU A 205 8.95 -18.23 26.85
N ARG A 206 9.43 -19.47 26.84
CA ARG A 206 10.40 -20.00 27.80
C ARG A 206 11.74 -20.25 27.14
N GLU A 207 12.76 -19.48 27.51
CA GLU A 207 14.13 -19.58 26.98
C GLU A 207 14.17 -19.80 25.45
N PRO A 208 13.50 -18.91 24.68
CA PRO A 208 13.34 -19.14 23.25
C PRO A 208 14.69 -19.13 22.52
N ALA A 209 14.79 -19.94 21.49
CA ALA A 209 15.84 -19.77 20.49
C ALA A 209 15.54 -18.47 19.70
N ASP A 210 16.50 -17.55 19.64
CA ASP A 210 16.36 -16.29 18.88
C ASP A 210 17.06 -16.45 17.52
N VAL A 211 16.25 -16.54 16.47
CA VAL A 211 16.71 -16.69 15.09
C VAL A 211 16.40 -15.41 14.32
N GLN A 212 17.43 -14.70 13.92
CA GLN A 212 17.31 -13.44 13.18
C GLN A 212 17.96 -13.56 11.81
N ILE A 213 17.12 -13.54 10.78
CA ILE A 213 17.58 -13.53 9.39
C ILE A 213 17.66 -12.07 8.91
N ARG A 214 18.87 -11.53 8.97
CA ARG A 214 19.17 -10.15 8.55
C ARG A 214 19.35 -10.08 7.01
N HIS A 215 18.31 -10.32 6.24
CA HIS A 215 18.31 -10.09 4.80
C HIS A 215 17.16 -9.15 4.40
N ALA A 216 17.22 -7.91 4.90
CA ALA A 216 16.29 -6.85 4.46
C ALA A 216 16.49 -6.47 2.98
N THR A 217 17.61 -6.80 2.39
CA THR A 217 18.06 -6.28 1.09
C THR A 217 17.68 -7.15 -0.11
N ARG A 218 17.73 -8.50 -0.02
CA ARG A 218 17.61 -9.34 -1.23
C ARG A 218 16.25 -9.35 -1.91
N THR A 219 15.13 -9.23 -1.18
CA THR A 219 13.80 -9.20 -1.82
C THR A 219 13.54 -7.84 -2.48
N VAL A 220 14.06 -6.78 -1.87
CA VAL A 220 13.96 -5.41 -2.41
C VAL A 220 14.97 -5.20 -3.54
N GLU A 221 16.13 -5.87 -3.51
CA GLU A 221 17.17 -5.82 -4.55
C GLU A 221 16.71 -6.29 -5.94
N ARG A 222 15.69 -7.15 -6.00
CA ARG A 222 15.12 -7.64 -7.27
C ARG A 222 13.95 -6.79 -7.77
N ILE A 223 13.56 -5.75 -7.00
CA ILE A 223 12.45 -4.87 -7.35
C ILE A 223 13.04 -3.52 -7.75
N GLU A 224 12.83 -3.16 -9.00
CA GLU A 224 13.15 -1.81 -9.50
C GLU A 224 12.26 -0.79 -8.80
N GLN A 225 12.86 0.16 -8.09
CA GLN A 225 12.14 1.16 -7.32
C GLN A 225 12.29 2.54 -7.94
N ALA A 226 11.17 3.17 -8.25
CA ALA A 226 11.14 4.52 -8.78
C ALA A 226 10.24 5.44 -7.94
N SER A 227 10.54 6.74 -7.97
CA SER A 227 9.74 7.77 -7.32
C SER A 227 9.31 8.84 -8.30
N LEU A 228 8.02 9.19 -8.26
CA LEU A 228 7.43 10.20 -9.12
C LEU A 228 6.88 11.35 -8.27
N ARG A 229 7.39 12.57 -8.49
CA ARG A 229 6.86 13.77 -7.85
C ARG A 229 5.58 14.20 -8.56
N VAL A 230 4.44 14.18 -7.86
CA VAL A 230 3.11 14.50 -8.43
C VAL A 230 2.34 15.40 -7.48
N ALA A 231 1.68 16.44 -7.99
CA ALA A 231 0.74 17.21 -7.19
C ALA A 231 -0.53 16.40 -6.91
N ARG A 232 -1.19 16.67 -5.76
CA ARG A 232 -2.33 15.87 -5.31
C ARG A 232 -3.44 15.74 -6.35
N HIS A 233 -3.76 16.83 -7.04
CA HIS A 233 -4.83 16.89 -8.05
C HIS A 233 -4.44 16.25 -9.38
N GLU A 234 -3.16 15.98 -9.60
CA GLU A 234 -2.62 15.37 -10.83
C GLU A 234 -2.39 13.85 -10.68
N LYS A 235 -2.54 13.29 -9.46
CA LYS A 235 -2.20 11.88 -9.20
C LYS A 235 -2.99 10.89 -10.07
N ALA A 236 -4.28 11.12 -10.31
CA ALA A 236 -5.11 10.22 -11.09
C ALA A 236 -4.68 10.23 -12.57
N GLU A 237 -4.49 11.41 -13.16
CA GLU A 237 -3.96 11.56 -14.52
C GLU A 237 -2.53 10.99 -14.67
N ALA A 238 -1.69 11.20 -13.65
CA ALA A 238 -0.34 10.64 -13.63
C ALA A 238 -0.37 9.11 -13.61
N LEU A 239 -1.29 8.52 -12.86
CA LEU A 239 -1.48 7.06 -12.83
C LEU A 239 -1.95 6.53 -14.19
N GLU A 240 -2.92 7.18 -14.84
CA GLU A 240 -3.37 6.79 -16.18
C GLU A 240 -2.25 6.81 -17.22
N ARG A 241 -1.45 7.89 -17.23
CA ARG A 241 -0.29 8.00 -18.12
C ARG A 241 0.74 6.90 -17.85
N LEU A 242 1.00 6.62 -16.57
CA LEU A 242 1.90 5.55 -16.16
C LEU A 242 1.39 4.19 -16.65
N LEU A 243 0.14 3.84 -16.37
CA LEU A 243 -0.50 2.60 -16.79
C LEU A 243 -0.59 2.47 -18.32
N GLY A 244 -0.69 3.59 -19.02
CA GLY A 244 -0.68 3.64 -20.48
C GLY A 244 0.65 3.27 -21.11
N VAL A 245 1.78 3.52 -20.42
CA VAL A 245 3.15 3.22 -20.91
C VAL A 245 3.67 1.91 -20.35
N GLU A 246 3.41 1.63 -19.08
CA GLU A 246 3.85 0.40 -18.41
C GLU A 246 3.08 -0.81 -18.95
N ASP A 247 3.80 -1.91 -19.14
CA ASP A 247 3.24 -3.17 -19.62
C ASP A 247 3.42 -4.26 -18.59
N HIS A 248 2.38 -4.50 -17.79
CA HIS A 248 2.39 -5.50 -16.73
C HIS A 248 1.10 -6.33 -16.74
N GLU A 249 1.25 -7.65 -16.51
CA GLU A 249 0.11 -8.58 -16.45
C GLU A 249 -0.89 -8.20 -15.36
N ALA A 250 -0.40 -7.75 -14.22
CA ALA A 250 -1.22 -7.25 -13.12
C ALA A 250 -0.53 -6.11 -12.37
N VAL A 251 -1.33 -5.14 -11.93
CA VAL A 251 -0.91 -3.95 -11.21
C VAL A 251 -1.67 -3.85 -9.89
N LEU A 252 -0.96 -3.60 -8.81
CA LEU A 252 -1.54 -3.33 -7.49
C LEU A 252 -1.26 -1.88 -7.09
N VAL A 253 -2.33 -1.11 -6.89
CA VAL A 253 -2.26 0.32 -6.54
C VAL A 253 -2.67 0.50 -5.08
N PHE A 254 -1.77 1.04 -4.25
CA PHE A 254 -2.03 1.30 -2.84
C PHE A 254 -2.48 2.73 -2.58
N VAL A 255 -3.64 2.86 -1.93
CA VAL A 255 -4.24 4.14 -1.50
C VAL A 255 -4.48 4.15 0.00
N GLY A 256 -4.50 5.35 0.60
CA GLY A 256 -4.59 5.52 2.04
C GLY A 256 -6.00 5.30 2.64
N THR A 257 -7.08 5.31 1.84
CA THR A 257 -8.46 5.24 2.35
C THR A 257 -9.35 4.32 1.52
N GLN A 258 -10.38 3.75 2.16
CA GLN A 258 -11.38 2.90 1.48
C GLN A 258 -12.12 3.67 0.39
N ARG A 259 -12.55 4.91 0.70
CA ARG A 259 -13.21 5.79 -0.25
C ARG A 259 -12.31 6.11 -1.45
N GLY A 260 -11.03 6.42 -1.20
CA GLY A 260 -10.05 6.65 -2.26
C GLY A 260 -9.84 5.43 -3.16
N ALA A 261 -9.92 4.21 -2.60
CA ALA A 261 -9.84 2.99 -3.40
C ALA A 261 -11.02 2.87 -4.38
N THR A 262 -12.23 3.10 -3.89
CA THR A 262 -13.45 3.05 -4.73
C THR A 262 -13.41 4.14 -5.81
N GLU A 263 -13.18 5.40 -5.40
CA GLU A 263 -13.17 6.54 -6.33
C GLU A 263 -12.10 6.40 -7.43
N LEU A 264 -10.91 5.91 -7.08
CA LEU A 264 -9.84 5.71 -8.06
C LEU A 264 -10.12 4.52 -9.00
N ALA A 265 -10.70 3.44 -8.50
CA ALA A 265 -11.07 2.30 -9.34
C ALA A 265 -12.19 2.68 -10.33
N GLU A 266 -13.23 3.40 -9.88
CA GLU A 266 -14.30 3.93 -10.74
C GLU A 266 -13.74 4.89 -11.80
N HIS A 267 -12.82 5.76 -11.40
CA HIS A 267 -12.14 6.68 -12.33
C HIS A 267 -11.37 5.92 -13.42
N LEU A 268 -10.58 4.91 -13.06
CA LEU A 268 -9.85 4.09 -14.02
C LEU A 268 -10.79 3.31 -14.96
N GLN A 269 -11.90 2.77 -14.43
CA GLN A 269 -12.92 2.09 -15.24
C GLN A 269 -13.56 3.02 -16.26
N ALA A 270 -13.89 4.26 -15.85
CA ALA A 270 -14.45 5.28 -16.74
C ALA A 270 -13.50 5.65 -17.90
N HIS A 271 -12.17 5.46 -17.69
CA HIS A 271 -11.14 5.69 -18.71
C HIS A 271 -10.70 4.41 -19.44
N GLY A 272 -11.49 3.33 -19.33
CA GLY A 272 -11.30 2.11 -20.11
C GLY A 272 -10.29 1.10 -19.55
N PHE A 273 -9.79 1.32 -18.32
CA PHE A 273 -8.90 0.35 -17.68
C PHE A 273 -9.70 -0.78 -17.01
N GLY A 274 -9.24 -2.00 -17.14
CA GLY A 274 -9.76 -3.16 -16.42
C GLY A 274 -9.37 -3.12 -14.94
N ALA A 275 -10.01 -2.26 -14.17
CA ALA A 275 -9.70 -2.01 -12.77
C ALA A 275 -10.81 -2.46 -11.81
N ASP A 276 -10.48 -2.73 -10.55
CA ASP A 276 -11.42 -2.92 -9.45
C ASP A 276 -10.79 -2.51 -8.12
N CYS A 277 -11.60 -2.39 -7.06
CA CYS A 277 -11.09 -2.04 -5.75
C CYS A 277 -11.15 -3.21 -4.76
N ILE A 278 -10.27 -3.15 -3.73
CA ILE A 278 -10.30 -4.05 -2.59
C ILE A 278 -10.02 -3.27 -1.29
N HIS A 279 -10.99 -3.27 -0.35
CA HIS A 279 -10.86 -2.54 0.91
C HIS A 279 -11.67 -3.17 2.04
N GLY A 280 -11.41 -2.76 3.28
CA GLY A 280 -12.02 -3.35 4.49
C GLY A 280 -13.54 -3.20 4.60
N GLY A 281 -14.16 -2.28 3.86
CA GLY A 281 -15.62 -2.13 3.82
C GLY A 281 -16.34 -3.16 2.94
N MET A 282 -15.62 -3.95 2.13
CA MET A 282 -16.20 -4.99 1.29
C MET A 282 -16.46 -6.26 2.09
N ASN A 283 -17.57 -6.94 1.77
CA ASN A 283 -17.78 -8.29 2.29
C ASN A 283 -16.85 -9.29 1.59
N GLN A 284 -16.74 -10.50 2.16
CA GLN A 284 -15.76 -11.45 1.67
C GLN A 284 -16.05 -11.98 0.27
N ALA A 285 -17.30 -12.23 -0.06
CA ALA A 285 -17.65 -12.70 -1.39
C ALA A 285 -17.24 -11.68 -2.49
N GLN A 286 -17.36 -10.39 -2.19
CA GLN A 286 -16.90 -9.32 -3.07
C GLN A 286 -15.36 -9.35 -3.23
N ARG A 287 -14.61 -9.49 -2.13
CA ARG A 287 -13.13 -9.56 -2.18
C ARG A 287 -12.67 -10.79 -2.95
N ASP A 288 -13.27 -11.96 -2.69
CA ASP A 288 -12.94 -13.20 -3.39
C ASP A 288 -13.25 -13.09 -4.91
N ALA A 289 -14.33 -12.40 -5.27
CA ALA A 289 -14.67 -12.13 -6.67
C ALA A 289 -13.62 -11.25 -7.37
N VAL A 290 -13.12 -10.20 -6.72
CA VAL A 290 -12.05 -9.34 -7.26
C VAL A 290 -10.76 -10.15 -7.45
N VAL A 291 -10.35 -10.91 -6.43
CA VAL A 291 -9.14 -11.77 -6.49
C VAL A 291 -9.26 -12.81 -7.61
N LYS A 292 -10.43 -13.43 -7.75
CA LYS A 292 -10.70 -14.41 -8.81
C LYS A 292 -10.59 -13.77 -10.20
N ARG A 293 -11.13 -12.56 -10.39
CA ARG A 293 -11.04 -11.84 -11.66
C ARG A 293 -9.61 -11.43 -11.99
N LEU A 294 -8.82 -11.00 -11.00
CA LEU A 294 -7.41 -10.68 -11.19
C LEU A 294 -6.59 -11.93 -11.57
N ARG A 295 -6.81 -13.06 -10.87
CA ARG A 295 -6.17 -14.34 -11.21
C ARG A 295 -6.55 -14.85 -12.60
N ALA A 296 -7.81 -14.66 -13.00
CA ALA A 296 -8.31 -15.01 -14.33
C ALA A 296 -7.93 -13.98 -15.42
N ARG A 297 -7.17 -12.93 -15.08
CA ARG A 297 -6.76 -11.83 -16.00
C ARG A 297 -7.93 -11.09 -16.66
N THR A 298 -9.14 -11.19 -16.08
CA THR A 298 -10.32 -10.43 -16.54
C THR A 298 -10.25 -8.95 -16.13
N ILE A 299 -9.48 -8.66 -15.08
CA ILE A 299 -9.04 -7.31 -14.71
C ILE A 299 -7.52 -7.34 -14.55
N GLN A 300 -6.88 -6.22 -14.79
CA GLN A 300 -5.43 -6.09 -14.69
C GLN A 300 -5.01 -5.22 -13.50
N ILE A 301 -5.89 -4.37 -12.99
CA ILE A 301 -5.56 -3.38 -11.96
C ILE A 301 -6.44 -3.61 -10.74
N VAL A 302 -5.82 -3.69 -9.57
CA VAL A 302 -6.53 -3.67 -8.29
C VAL A 302 -6.05 -2.48 -7.47
N VAL A 303 -7.00 -1.63 -7.07
CA VAL A 303 -6.77 -0.50 -6.17
C VAL A 303 -7.14 -0.93 -4.76
N GLY A 304 -6.19 -0.91 -3.83
CA GLY A 304 -6.43 -1.43 -2.48
C GLY A 304 -5.87 -0.58 -1.35
N THR A 305 -6.45 -0.79 -0.16
CA THR A 305 -5.87 -0.31 1.09
C THR A 305 -4.94 -1.37 1.69
N ASP A 306 -4.00 -0.97 2.54
CA ASP A 306 -3.03 -1.88 3.15
C ASP A 306 -3.67 -3.12 3.77
N VAL A 307 -4.71 -2.95 4.58
CA VAL A 307 -5.40 -4.05 5.29
C VAL A 307 -5.99 -5.08 4.32
N ALA A 308 -6.53 -4.64 3.20
CA ALA A 308 -7.26 -5.51 2.27
C ALA A 308 -6.36 -6.12 1.18
N ALA A 309 -5.28 -5.43 0.82
CA ALA A 309 -4.30 -5.89 -0.16
C ALA A 309 -3.19 -6.76 0.46
N ARG A 310 -3.12 -6.80 1.82
CA ARG A 310 -2.27 -7.75 2.53
C ARG A 310 -2.79 -9.18 2.36
N GLY A 311 -1.88 -10.11 2.21
CA GLY A 311 -2.25 -11.53 2.01
C GLY A 311 -2.72 -11.86 0.59
N LEU A 312 -2.79 -10.90 -0.34
CA LEU A 312 -2.99 -11.21 -1.75
C LEU A 312 -1.75 -11.97 -2.27
N ASP A 313 -1.95 -13.26 -2.47
CA ASP A 313 -0.96 -14.14 -3.08
C ASP A 313 -1.28 -14.29 -4.56
N ILE A 314 -0.64 -13.46 -5.36
CA ILE A 314 -0.80 -13.39 -6.80
C ILE A 314 0.58 -13.27 -7.41
N ASP A 315 1.02 -14.32 -8.10
CA ASP A 315 2.40 -14.45 -8.56
C ASP A 315 2.73 -13.56 -9.76
N HIS A 316 1.71 -13.07 -10.47
CA HIS A 316 1.89 -12.30 -11.71
C HIS A 316 1.74 -10.78 -11.54
N ILE A 317 1.76 -10.27 -10.30
CA ILE A 317 1.84 -8.82 -10.07
C ILE A 317 3.23 -8.34 -10.51
N GLY A 318 3.28 -7.62 -11.63
CA GLY A 318 4.51 -7.06 -12.17
C GLY A 318 4.80 -5.66 -11.65
N LEU A 319 3.75 -4.87 -11.35
CA LEU A 319 3.87 -3.49 -10.91
C LEU A 319 3.11 -3.24 -9.62
N VAL A 320 3.77 -2.59 -8.66
CA VAL A 320 3.17 -2.01 -7.46
C VAL A 320 3.26 -0.49 -7.54
N VAL A 321 2.14 0.20 -7.39
CA VAL A 321 2.10 1.66 -7.32
C VAL A 321 1.69 2.11 -5.92
N ASN A 322 2.57 2.81 -5.21
CA ASN A 322 2.21 3.53 -4.01
C ASN A 322 1.62 4.89 -4.41
N TYR A 323 0.33 4.91 -4.72
CA TYR A 323 -0.40 6.14 -5.04
C TYR A 323 -0.39 7.12 -3.85
N ASP A 324 -0.49 6.58 -2.64
CA ASP A 324 -0.21 7.29 -1.40
C ASP A 324 0.94 6.61 -0.66
N LEU A 325 1.98 7.41 -0.31
CA LEU A 325 3.11 6.91 0.47
C LEU A 325 2.64 6.44 1.86
N PRO A 326 3.08 5.27 2.31
CA PRO A 326 2.84 4.85 3.69
C PRO A 326 3.63 5.73 4.66
N ARG A 327 3.08 5.93 5.85
CA ARG A 327 3.79 6.65 6.93
C ARG A 327 4.89 5.82 7.57
N ASP A 328 4.68 4.52 7.59
CA ASP A 328 5.60 3.53 8.14
C ASP A 328 6.41 2.88 7.01
N PRO A 329 7.75 2.96 7.06
CA PRO A 329 8.62 2.30 6.09
C PRO A 329 8.46 0.78 6.00
N GLU A 330 8.05 0.11 7.08
CA GLU A 330 7.79 -1.34 7.07
C GLU A 330 6.61 -1.67 6.17
N VAL A 331 5.54 -0.87 6.24
CA VAL A 331 4.38 -1.01 5.35
C VAL A 331 4.79 -0.89 3.88
N TYR A 332 5.75 -0.02 3.58
CA TYR A 332 6.30 0.09 2.23
C TYR A 332 6.91 -1.23 1.76
N VAL A 333 7.76 -1.85 2.57
CA VAL A 333 8.39 -3.14 2.23
C VAL A 333 7.34 -4.23 2.00
N HIS A 334 6.30 -4.27 2.83
CA HIS A 334 5.19 -5.22 2.67
C HIS A 334 4.36 -4.98 1.41
N ARG A 335 4.21 -3.72 0.96
CA ARG A 335 3.54 -3.37 -0.30
C ARG A 335 4.37 -3.81 -1.50
N VAL A 336 5.64 -3.41 -1.55
CA VAL A 336 6.49 -3.73 -2.70
C VAL A 336 6.79 -5.22 -2.80
N GLY A 337 6.82 -5.93 -1.67
CA GLY A 337 6.90 -7.40 -1.63
C GLY A 337 5.69 -8.13 -2.21
N ARG A 338 4.69 -7.43 -2.77
CA ARG A 338 3.62 -8.04 -3.58
C ARG A 338 4.06 -8.32 -5.01
N THR A 339 5.13 -7.69 -5.49
CA THR A 339 5.78 -8.00 -6.77
C THR A 339 7.15 -8.66 -6.55
N GLY A 340 7.82 -9.08 -7.61
CA GLY A 340 9.14 -9.74 -7.52
C GLY A 340 9.11 -11.13 -6.86
N ARG A 341 7.96 -11.82 -6.88
CA ARG A 341 7.79 -13.15 -6.27
C ARG A 341 8.20 -14.27 -7.23
N ALA A 342 8.44 -15.45 -6.66
CA ALA A 342 8.78 -16.67 -7.42
C ALA A 342 9.94 -16.49 -8.42
N GLY A 343 10.94 -15.68 -8.08
CA GLY A 343 12.12 -15.46 -8.92
C GLY A 343 11.92 -14.48 -10.09
N ARG A 344 10.73 -13.89 -10.24
CA ARG A 344 10.45 -12.86 -11.25
C ARG A 344 11.02 -11.50 -10.84
N THR A 345 11.28 -10.64 -11.81
CA THR A 345 11.56 -9.22 -11.59
C THR A 345 10.26 -8.48 -11.30
N GLY A 346 10.31 -7.45 -10.45
CA GLY A 346 9.17 -6.61 -10.13
C GLY A 346 9.53 -5.14 -10.23
N ARG A 347 8.50 -4.29 -10.36
CA ARG A 347 8.66 -2.85 -10.35
C ARG A 347 7.76 -2.19 -9.31
N ALA A 348 8.29 -1.18 -8.60
CA ALA A 348 7.54 -0.40 -7.61
C ALA A 348 7.70 1.09 -7.88
N ILE A 349 6.59 1.81 -8.04
CA ILE A 349 6.58 3.24 -8.31
C ILE A 349 5.84 3.96 -7.19
N SER A 350 6.47 5.00 -6.62
CA SER A 350 5.94 5.73 -5.47
C SER A 350 5.65 7.17 -5.83
N PHE A 351 4.39 7.59 -5.72
CA PHE A 351 3.98 8.98 -5.89
C PHE A 351 4.21 9.75 -4.60
N TRP A 352 4.84 10.91 -4.70
CA TRP A 352 5.11 11.76 -3.55
C TRP A 352 4.92 13.24 -3.85
N GLN A 353 4.64 14.01 -2.79
CA GLN A 353 4.50 15.46 -2.83
C GLN A 353 5.66 16.10 -2.06
N PRO A 354 6.01 17.37 -2.31
CA PRO A 354 7.13 18.04 -1.61
C PRO A 354 7.07 17.95 -0.08
N ARG A 355 5.87 17.99 0.49
CA ARG A 355 5.64 17.82 1.93
C ARG A 355 5.90 16.40 2.45
N GLU A 356 5.94 15.40 1.57
CA GLU A 356 6.14 13.99 1.87
C GLU A 356 7.60 13.53 1.66
N LEU A 357 8.51 14.45 1.30
CA LEU A 357 9.93 14.15 1.07
C LEU A 357 10.59 13.46 2.29
N HIS A 358 10.17 13.83 3.50
CA HIS A 358 10.69 13.21 4.71
C HIS A 358 10.28 11.74 4.84
N LEU A 359 9.07 11.36 4.39
CA LEU A 359 8.60 9.97 4.33
C LEU A 359 9.39 9.19 3.29
N LEU A 360 9.56 9.74 2.08
CA LEU A 360 10.36 9.12 1.02
C LEU A 360 11.78 8.79 1.53
N ARG A 361 12.46 9.77 2.11
CA ARG A 361 13.81 9.57 2.67
C ARG A 361 13.86 8.59 3.85
N SER A 362 12.78 8.48 4.64
CA SER A 362 12.68 7.49 5.70
C SER A 362 12.57 6.08 5.13
N ILE A 363 11.77 5.91 4.07
CA ILE A 363 11.62 4.65 3.35
C ILE A 363 12.94 4.22 2.71
N GLU A 364 13.63 5.12 1.99
CA GLU A 364 14.94 4.84 1.38
C GLU A 364 15.99 4.40 2.40
N ARG A 365 16.03 5.07 3.56
CA ARG A 365 16.96 4.68 4.64
C ARG A 365 16.63 3.32 5.25
N PHE A 366 15.35 3.00 5.36
CA PHE A 366 14.90 1.73 5.93
C PHE A 366 15.09 0.57 4.94
N SER A 367 14.76 0.77 3.67
CA SER A 367 14.93 -0.24 2.61
C SER A 367 16.40 -0.45 2.20
N GLY A 368 17.27 0.51 2.55
CA GLY A 368 18.68 0.50 2.15
C GLY A 368 18.92 0.78 0.66
N GLN A 369 17.87 1.15 -0.09
CA GLN A 369 17.94 1.44 -1.52
C GLN A 369 17.32 2.81 -1.84
N PRO A 370 18.01 3.66 -2.62
CA PRO A 370 17.42 4.87 -3.15
C PRO A 370 16.35 4.53 -4.20
N MET A 371 15.30 5.33 -4.27
CA MET A 371 14.32 5.25 -5.36
C MET A 371 14.77 6.12 -6.52
N GLU A 372 14.84 5.57 -7.70
CA GLU A 372 15.21 6.34 -8.90
C GLU A 372 14.15 7.41 -9.20
N PRO A 373 14.55 8.69 -9.27
CA PRO A 373 13.62 9.74 -9.69
C PRO A 373 13.19 9.50 -11.14
N MET A 374 11.88 9.39 -11.37
CA MET A 374 11.32 9.30 -12.70
C MET A 374 10.52 10.57 -13.06
N ARG A 375 10.38 10.83 -14.34
CA ARG A 375 9.46 11.84 -14.86
C ARG A 375 8.15 11.17 -15.31
N LEU A 376 7.08 11.95 -15.26
CA LEU A 376 5.80 11.51 -15.82
C LEU A 376 5.94 11.33 -17.33
N PRO A 377 5.53 10.19 -17.90
CA PRO A 377 5.53 9.98 -19.34
C PRO A 377 4.77 11.08 -20.08
N GLY A 378 5.36 11.57 -21.17
CA GLY A 378 4.73 12.56 -22.03
C GLY A 378 3.58 11.97 -22.87
N ILE A 379 2.74 12.86 -23.41
CA ILE A 379 1.64 12.42 -24.31
C ILE A 379 2.22 11.72 -25.55
N GLU A 380 3.35 12.16 -26.05
CA GLU A 380 4.02 11.52 -27.20
C GLU A 380 4.47 10.10 -26.88
N GLU A 381 5.07 9.88 -25.70
CA GLU A 381 5.50 8.55 -25.24
C GLU A 381 4.28 7.62 -25.09
N LEU A 382 3.18 8.14 -24.53
CA LEU A 382 1.92 7.39 -24.38
C LEU A 382 1.36 6.96 -25.75
N LEU A 383 1.28 7.87 -26.71
CA LEU A 383 0.76 7.59 -28.03
C LEU A 383 1.70 6.67 -28.83
N ALA A 384 3.02 6.82 -28.67
CA ALA A 384 4.00 5.92 -29.26
C ALA A 384 3.81 4.48 -28.74
N ARG A 385 3.71 4.31 -27.40
CA ARG A 385 3.51 2.98 -26.81
C ARG A 385 2.17 2.37 -27.20
N ARG A 386 1.11 3.17 -27.29
CA ARG A 386 -0.19 2.68 -27.79
C ARG A 386 -0.11 2.20 -29.24
N ARG A 387 0.63 2.90 -30.09
CA ARG A 387 0.86 2.47 -31.48
C ARG A 387 1.62 1.15 -31.54
N GLU A 388 2.67 1.01 -30.74
CA GLU A 388 3.44 -0.23 -30.64
C GLU A 388 2.52 -1.41 -30.23
N ARG A 389 1.70 -1.24 -29.19
CA ARG A 389 0.75 -2.31 -28.77
C ARG A 389 -0.22 -2.72 -29.86
N VAL A 390 -0.82 -1.74 -30.55
CA VAL A 390 -1.73 -2.06 -31.68
C VAL A 390 -0.98 -2.79 -32.78
N ALA A 391 0.24 -2.37 -33.10
CA ALA A 391 1.07 -3.05 -34.09
C ALA A 391 1.44 -4.48 -33.68
N GLU A 392 1.85 -4.69 -32.44
CA GLU A 392 2.17 -6.02 -31.87
C GLU A 392 0.95 -6.95 -31.91
N GLN A 393 -0.23 -6.45 -31.53
CA GLN A 393 -1.48 -7.22 -31.60
C GLN A 393 -1.81 -7.65 -33.03
N LEU A 394 -1.68 -6.74 -33.99
CA LEU A 394 -1.93 -7.04 -35.41
C LEU A 394 -0.93 -8.05 -35.96
N ILE A 395 0.35 -7.94 -35.60
CA ILE A 395 1.40 -8.89 -36.02
C ILE A 395 1.12 -10.26 -35.40
N THR A 396 0.68 -10.30 -34.15
CA THR A 396 0.33 -11.57 -33.48
C THR A 396 -0.87 -12.25 -34.17
N LEU A 397 -1.91 -11.48 -34.48
CA LEU A 397 -3.08 -12.00 -35.22
C LEU A 397 -2.73 -12.47 -36.62
N GLN A 398 -1.70 -11.91 -37.29
CA GLN A 398 -1.24 -12.36 -38.60
C GLN A 398 -0.73 -13.82 -38.58
N ALA A 399 -0.33 -14.34 -37.41
CA ALA A 399 0.10 -15.73 -37.26
C ALA A 399 -1.08 -16.72 -37.16
N GLU A 400 -2.30 -16.23 -37.03
CA GLU A 400 -3.52 -17.04 -37.00
C GLU A 400 -4.07 -17.29 -38.43
N ASP A 401 -4.99 -18.22 -38.56
CA ASP A 401 -5.70 -18.46 -39.83
C ASP A 401 -6.69 -17.31 -40.09
N LEU A 402 -6.37 -16.50 -41.09
CA LEU A 402 -7.16 -15.33 -41.49
C LEU A 402 -7.93 -15.51 -42.81
N ASP A 403 -7.95 -16.70 -43.41
CA ASP A 403 -8.49 -16.94 -44.76
C ASP A 403 -9.95 -16.48 -44.89
N GLU A 404 -10.80 -16.76 -43.89
CA GLU A 404 -12.20 -16.32 -43.91
C GLU A 404 -12.32 -14.77 -43.79
N PHE A 405 -11.46 -14.13 -42.99
CA PHE A 405 -11.44 -12.67 -42.85
C PHE A 405 -10.91 -12.00 -44.11
N VAL A 406 -9.92 -12.60 -44.80
CA VAL A 406 -9.41 -12.10 -46.07
C VAL A 406 -10.49 -12.16 -47.15
N ALA A 407 -11.23 -13.28 -47.25
CA ALA A 407 -12.35 -13.42 -48.18
C ALA A 407 -13.43 -12.36 -47.91
N TRP A 408 -13.81 -12.18 -46.64
CA TRP A 408 -14.79 -11.16 -46.25
C TRP A 408 -14.30 -9.74 -46.51
N ALA A 409 -13.03 -9.45 -46.28
CA ALA A 409 -12.46 -8.13 -46.57
C ALA A 409 -12.48 -7.83 -48.07
N GLN A 410 -12.24 -8.82 -48.93
CA GLN A 410 -12.34 -8.70 -50.39
C GLN A 410 -13.78 -8.45 -50.87
N GLU A 411 -14.77 -9.15 -50.28
CA GLU A 411 -16.18 -8.90 -50.56
C GLU A 411 -16.59 -7.49 -50.16
N LEU A 412 -16.14 -7.04 -48.97
CA LEU A 412 -16.45 -5.71 -48.43
C LEU A 412 -15.82 -4.61 -49.32
N ALA A 413 -14.58 -4.81 -49.78
CA ALA A 413 -13.89 -3.89 -50.68
C ALA A 413 -14.63 -3.76 -52.01
N ALA A 414 -15.05 -4.90 -52.60
CA ALA A 414 -15.79 -4.92 -53.85
C ALA A 414 -17.19 -4.27 -53.72
N ALA A 415 -17.88 -4.50 -52.60
CA ALA A 415 -19.22 -3.96 -52.38
C ALA A 415 -19.25 -2.45 -52.09
N SER A 416 -18.18 -1.92 -51.47
CA SER A 416 -18.09 -0.52 -51.05
C SER A 416 -17.25 0.37 -51.98
N GLU A 417 -16.66 -0.18 -53.04
CA GLU A 417 -15.74 0.51 -53.93
C GLU A 417 -14.54 1.15 -53.22
N VAL A 418 -14.11 0.55 -52.09
CA VAL A 418 -13.03 1.02 -51.23
C VAL A 418 -11.82 0.11 -51.38
N ASP A 419 -10.62 0.71 -51.48
CA ASP A 419 -9.38 -0.08 -51.57
C ASP A 419 -9.02 -0.75 -50.23
N ALA A 420 -8.16 -1.76 -50.29
CA ALA A 420 -7.74 -2.55 -49.13
C ALA A 420 -6.97 -1.67 -48.10
N GLU A 421 -6.26 -0.62 -48.50
CA GLU A 421 -5.52 0.28 -47.62
C GLU A 421 -6.49 1.10 -46.80
N THR A 422 -7.55 1.61 -47.41
CA THR A 422 -8.61 2.37 -46.70
C THR A 422 -9.38 1.47 -45.73
N LEU A 423 -9.67 0.20 -46.08
CA LEU A 423 -10.26 -0.75 -45.16
C LEU A 423 -9.32 -1.06 -43.97
N ALA A 424 -8.04 -1.27 -44.26
CA ALA A 424 -7.04 -1.45 -43.22
C ALA A 424 -6.94 -0.22 -42.30
N ALA A 425 -6.95 0.99 -42.85
CA ALA A 425 -6.97 2.22 -42.06
C ALA A 425 -8.23 2.35 -41.18
N ALA A 426 -9.39 1.94 -41.70
CA ALA A 426 -10.64 1.89 -40.92
C ALA A 426 -10.56 0.85 -39.78
N ALA A 427 -10.01 -0.32 -40.03
CA ALA A 427 -9.79 -1.34 -39.02
C ALA A 427 -8.80 -0.88 -37.93
N LEU A 428 -7.70 -0.23 -38.33
CA LEU A 428 -6.76 0.41 -37.42
C LEU A 428 -7.43 1.49 -36.58
N ARG A 429 -8.30 2.30 -37.18
CA ARG A 429 -9.07 3.32 -36.45
C ARG A 429 -10.01 2.71 -35.43
N MET A 430 -10.66 1.58 -35.77
CA MET A 430 -11.50 0.83 -34.83
C MET A 430 -10.67 0.25 -33.68
N ALA A 431 -9.53 -0.37 -33.96
CA ALA A 431 -8.61 -0.89 -32.96
C ALA A 431 -8.01 0.23 -32.08
N TRP A 432 -7.72 1.39 -32.69
CA TRP A 432 -7.23 2.56 -31.97
C TRP A 432 -8.29 3.15 -31.02
N GLY A 433 -9.56 3.15 -31.39
CA GLY A 433 -10.63 3.79 -30.65
C GLY A 433 -10.63 5.33 -30.76
N GLU A 434 -11.14 6.01 -29.74
CA GLU A 434 -11.18 7.48 -29.71
C GLU A 434 -9.84 8.11 -29.31
N GLY A 435 -9.57 9.32 -29.81
CA GLY A 435 -8.40 10.10 -29.48
C GLY A 435 -7.46 10.35 -30.67
N PRO A 436 -6.48 11.25 -30.50
CA PRO A 436 -5.53 11.59 -31.54
C PRO A 436 -4.48 10.49 -31.73
N LEU A 437 -4.02 10.30 -32.97
CA LEU A 437 -2.92 9.37 -33.29
C LEU A 437 -1.55 9.97 -32.95
N HIS A 438 -1.44 11.30 -32.96
CA HIS A 438 -0.25 12.08 -32.63
C HIS A 438 -0.59 13.14 -31.59
N ALA A 439 0.38 13.52 -30.77
CA ALA A 439 0.21 14.61 -29.84
C ALA A 439 -0.14 15.91 -30.60
N PRO A 440 -1.15 16.69 -30.14
CA PRO A 440 -1.42 17.98 -30.77
C PRO A 440 -0.20 18.89 -30.60
N GLU A 441 0.13 19.68 -31.65
CA GLU A 441 1.28 20.59 -31.63
C GLU A 441 1.27 21.54 -30.42
N SER A 442 0.10 21.89 -29.89
CA SER A 442 -0.03 22.68 -28.66
C SER A 442 0.39 21.94 -27.39
N ALA A 443 0.44 20.61 -27.39
CA ALA A 443 0.87 19.81 -26.23
C ALA A 443 2.40 19.80 -26.08
N ALA A 444 3.14 20.06 -27.15
CA ALA A 444 4.60 20.21 -27.11
C ALA A 444 5.07 21.42 -26.26
N VAL A 445 4.16 22.36 -25.97
CA VAL A 445 4.45 23.56 -25.16
C VAL A 445 4.13 23.32 -23.66
N ALA A 446 3.39 22.27 -23.32
CA ALA A 446 3.10 21.90 -21.94
C ALA A 446 4.06 20.80 -21.41
N GLN A 447 5.35 20.96 -21.62
CA GLN A 447 6.34 20.21 -20.86
C GLN A 447 6.17 20.59 -19.37
N PRO A 448 6.06 19.62 -18.45
CA PRO A 448 6.21 19.92 -17.03
C PRO A 448 7.57 20.60 -16.91
N HIS A 449 7.57 21.80 -16.36
CA HIS A 449 8.81 22.55 -16.16
C HIS A 449 9.87 21.64 -15.59
N ASP A 450 10.95 21.48 -16.37
CA ASP A 450 12.21 20.90 -15.95
C ASP A 450 12.50 21.26 -14.50
N ALA A 451 12.71 20.25 -13.68
CA ALA A 451 13.20 20.42 -12.32
C ALA A 451 14.63 20.99 -12.26
N SER A 452 15.17 21.38 -13.41
CA SER A 452 16.45 22.10 -13.58
C SER A 452 16.30 23.62 -13.56
N ALA A 453 15.07 24.17 -13.51
CA ALA A 453 14.92 25.57 -13.14
C ALA A 453 15.30 25.68 -11.66
N GLY A 454 16.45 26.26 -11.38
CA GLY A 454 16.90 26.60 -10.03
C GLY A 454 15.78 27.31 -9.25
N PRO A 455 15.86 27.42 -7.92
CA PRO A 455 14.79 27.95 -7.09
C PRO A 455 14.30 29.26 -7.70
N ILE A 456 12.98 29.31 -8.04
CA ILE A 456 12.38 30.55 -8.56
C ILE A 456 12.70 31.62 -7.52
N ASP A 457 13.45 32.67 -7.94
CA ASP A 457 13.79 33.78 -7.08
C ASP A 457 12.50 34.59 -6.82
N TYR A 458 11.87 34.31 -5.72
CA TYR A 458 10.66 35.00 -5.28
C TYR A 458 11.01 36.27 -4.51
N VAL A 459 10.29 37.33 -4.84
CA VAL A 459 10.32 38.59 -4.11
C VAL A 459 8.96 38.80 -3.46
N GLU A 460 8.95 39.33 -2.25
CA GLU A 460 7.72 39.59 -1.52
C GLU A 460 7.20 41.00 -1.83
N ILE A 461 5.93 41.09 -2.20
CA ILE A 461 5.20 42.34 -2.37
C ILE A 461 4.16 42.49 -1.27
N VAL A 462 3.88 43.74 -0.89
CA VAL A 462 2.85 44.10 0.10
C VAL A 462 1.63 44.65 -0.63
N VAL A 463 0.52 44.03 -0.39
CA VAL A 463 -0.81 44.41 -0.91
C VAL A 463 -1.60 44.97 0.28
N PRO A 464 -2.07 46.24 0.26
CA PRO A 464 -2.68 46.91 1.40
C PRO A 464 -4.16 46.54 1.59
N VAL A 465 -4.44 45.23 1.59
CA VAL A 465 -5.72 44.62 1.97
C VAL A 465 -5.44 43.38 2.83
N GLY A 466 -6.31 43.09 3.80
CA GLY A 466 -6.12 42.00 4.72
C GLY A 466 -7.41 41.35 5.19
N VAL A 467 -7.36 40.60 6.27
CA VAL A 467 -8.50 39.88 6.85
C VAL A 467 -9.65 40.83 7.21
N ARG A 468 -9.36 42.05 7.65
CA ARG A 468 -10.38 43.06 8.00
C ARG A 468 -11.19 43.54 6.79
N ASP A 469 -10.61 43.46 5.61
CA ASP A 469 -11.26 43.86 4.34
C ASP A 469 -12.08 42.70 3.75
N GLN A 470 -12.25 41.59 4.47
CA GLN A 470 -12.97 40.37 4.06
C GLN A 470 -12.49 39.76 2.72
N VAL A 471 -11.24 40.02 2.37
CA VAL A 471 -10.60 39.50 1.16
C VAL A 471 -10.13 38.08 1.40
N ARG A 472 -10.36 37.18 0.46
CA ARG A 472 -9.83 35.82 0.48
C ARG A 472 -8.53 35.73 -0.35
N PRO A 473 -7.59 34.81 -0.01
CA PRO A 473 -6.36 34.66 -0.79
C PRO A 473 -6.59 34.48 -2.29
N GLY A 474 -7.63 33.74 -2.68
CA GLY A 474 -7.99 33.53 -4.08
C GLY A 474 -8.39 34.82 -4.83
N ALA A 475 -8.92 35.83 -4.16
CA ALA A 475 -9.24 37.11 -4.78
C ALA A 475 -7.97 37.91 -5.16
N ILE A 476 -6.90 37.79 -4.36
CA ILE A 476 -5.61 38.41 -4.66
C ILE A 476 -4.94 37.71 -5.84
N VAL A 477 -4.96 36.36 -5.85
CA VAL A 477 -4.43 35.58 -6.99
C VAL A 477 -5.21 35.87 -8.27
N GLY A 478 -6.55 35.94 -8.17
CA GLY A 478 -7.43 36.27 -9.29
C GLY A 478 -7.18 37.67 -9.85
N ALA A 479 -6.94 38.66 -8.98
CA ALA A 479 -6.59 40.01 -9.40
C ALA A 479 -5.22 40.06 -10.11
N ILE A 480 -4.20 39.39 -9.54
CA ILE A 480 -2.89 39.31 -10.19
C ILE A 480 -2.99 38.64 -11.57
N ALA A 481 -3.65 37.48 -11.63
CA ALA A 481 -3.78 36.72 -12.87
C ALA A 481 -4.63 37.46 -13.93
N GLY A 482 -5.75 38.08 -13.53
CA GLY A 482 -6.65 38.81 -14.42
C GLY A 482 -6.03 40.05 -15.02
N GLU A 483 -5.29 40.81 -14.23
CA GLU A 483 -4.71 42.10 -14.70
C GLU A 483 -3.39 41.94 -15.42
N THR A 484 -2.64 40.87 -15.12
CA THR A 484 -1.32 40.65 -15.76
C THR A 484 -1.35 39.66 -16.91
N GLY A 485 -2.43 38.85 -17.03
CA GLY A 485 -2.50 37.70 -17.95
C GLY A 485 -1.59 36.54 -17.58
N LEU A 486 -0.92 36.59 -16.43
CA LEU A 486 -0.03 35.55 -15.95
C LEU A 486 -0.82 34.43 -15.26
N PRO A 487 -0.42 33.15 -15.38
CA PRO A 487 -1.09 32.06 -14.70
C PRO A 487 -1.05 32.26 -13.18
N GLY A 488 -2.19 32.13 -12.48
CA GLY A 488 -2.26 32.30 -11.01
C GLY A 488 -1.31 31.39 -10.22
N LYS A 489 -0.86 30.29 -10.82
CA LYS A 489 0.13 29.35 -10.25
C LYS A 489 1.54 29.91 -10.05
N ILE A 490 1.87 31.05 -10.66
CA ILE A 490 3.17 31.71 -10.45
C ILE A 490 3.25 32.42 -9.09
N VAL A 491 2.10 32.72 -8.47
CA VAL A 491 2.03 33.33 -7.15
C VAL A 491 2.46 32.30 -6.10
N GLY A 492 3.50 32.62 -5.36
CA GLY A 492 4.03 31.79 -4.30
C GLY A 492 3.22 31.90 -3.00
N ARG A 493 3.89 31.95 -1.87
CA ARG A 493 3.26 32.01 -0.56
C ARG A 493 2.50 33.32 -0.35
N ILE A 494 1.27 33.23 0.19
CA ILE A 494 0.44 34.38 0.58
C ILE A 494 0.29 34.36 2.09
N ASN A 495 0.71 35.45 2.73
CA ASN A 495 0.60 35.64 4.19
C ASN A 495 -0.30 36.83 4.47
N MET A 496 -1.55 36.56 4.85
CA MET A 496 -2.55 37.59 5.16
C MET A 496 -2.45 38.02 6.63
N ARG A 497 -2.32 39.33 6.84
CA ARG A 497 -2.42 39.99 8.16
C ARG A 497 -3.72 40.78 8.25
N ASP A 498 -3.97 41.43 9.36
CA ASP A 498 -5.19 42.19 9.62
C ASP A 498 -5.55 43.21 8.52
N SER A 499 -4.56 43.98 8.05
CA SER A 499 -4.75 45.11 7.13
C SER A 499 -3.88 45.07 5.87
N VAL A 500 -2.96 44.11 5.77
CA VAL A 500 -2.04 43.96 4.65
C VAL A 500 -1.83 42.49 4.34
N THR A 501 -1.51 42.17 3.09
CA THR A 501 -1.15 40.83 2.66
C THR A 501 0.23 40.84 2.01
N PHE A 502 1.08 39.92 2.42
CA PHE A 502 2.38 39.66 1.79
C PHE A 502 2.21 38.55 0.77
N VAL A 503 2.68 38.80 -0.44
CA VAL A 503 2.52 37.87 -1.57
C VAL A 503 3.87 37.64 -2.23
N GLN A 504 4.29 36.39 -2.34
CA GLN A 504 5.51 36.02 -3.05
C GLN A 504 5.21 35.95 -4.56
N VAL A 505 5.98 36.69 -5.34
CA VAL A 505 5.89 36.73 -6.81
C VAL A 505 7.28 36.55 -7.41
N PRO A 506 7.41 35.93 -8.60
CA PRO A 506 8.72 35.76 -9.24
C PRO A 506 9.36 37.11 -9.53
N ARG A 507 10.65 37.29 -9.21
CA ARG A 507 11.41 38.53 -9.40
C ARG A 507 11.28 39.08 -10.82
N GLN A 508 11.29 38.23 -11.83
CA GLN A 508 11.17 38.61 -13.22
C GLN A 508 9.85 39.28 -13.60
N HIS A 509 8.77 39.06 -12.82
CA HIS A 509 7.44 39.62 -13.08
C HIS A 509 7.02 40.70 -12.10
N VAL A 510 7.85 41.03 -11.11
CA VAL A 510 7.54 41.99 -10.04
C VAL A 510 7.09 43.34 -10.60
N GLN A 511 7.84 43.90 -11.56
CA GLN A 511 7.59 45.21 -12.10
C GLN A 511 6.24 45.28 -12.85
N LEU A 512 5.96 44.29 -13.67
CA LEU A 512 4.69 44.15 -14.37
C LEU A 512 3.51 44.03 -13.36
N ILE A 513 3.67 43.21 -12.31
CA ILE A 513 2.63 43.00 -11.32
C ILE A 513 2.35 44.28 -10.54
N LEU A 514 3.38 45.03 -10.12
CA LEU A 514 3.21 46.29 -9.41
C LEU A 514 2.53 47.36 -10.23
N GLU A 515 2.91 47.48 -11.53
CA GLU A 515 2.31 48.44 -12.47
C GLU A 515 0.84 48.12 -12.72
N ARG A 516 0.51 46.86 -12.96
CA ARG A 516 -0.89 46.42 -13.24
C ARG A 516 -1.80 46.47 -12.04
N LEU A 517 -1.28 46.29 -10.84
CA LEU A 517 -2.06 46.38 -9.60
C LEU A 517 -2.21 47.81 -9.07
N ALA A 518 -1.59 48.84 -9.68
CA ALA A 518 -1.57 50.20 -9.14
C ALA A 518 -2.99 50.84 -9.05
N ASP A 519 -3.88 50.49 -9.98
CA ASP A 519 -5.24 51.05 -10.09
C ASP A 519 -6.37 50.01 -9.89
N VAL A 520 -6.04 48.81 -9.37
CA VAL A 520 -6.99 47.71 -9.19
C VAL A 520 -7.71 47.81 -7.84
N ARG A 521 -9.00 47.45 -7.82
CA ARG A 521 -9.76 47.31 -6.58
C ARG A 521 -9.92 45.84 -6.16
N ILE A 522 -9.45 45.51 -4.96
CA ILE A 522 -9.64 44.20 -4.36
C ILE A 522 -10.49 44.38 -3.10
N GLY A 523 -11.62 43.68 -3.00
CA GLY A 523 -12.55 43.85 -1.89
C GLY A 523 -13.11 45.28 -1.76
N GLY A 524 -13.25 45.97 -2.89
CA GLY A 524 -13.76 47.36 -2.94
C GLY A 524 -12.71 48.45 -2.62
N ARG A 525 -11.50 48.10 -2.20
CA ARG A 525 -10.39 49.01 -1.92
C ARG A 525 -9.43 49.10 -3.10
N LEU A 526 -8.97 50.34 -3.39
CA LEU A 526 -7.90 50.57 -4.37
C LEU A 526 -6.58 50.06 -3.80
N VAL A 527 -5.92 49.18 -4.54
CA VAL A 527 -4.73 48.48 -4.09
C VAL A 527 -3.50 49.11 -4.79
N ARG A 528 -2.61 49.70 -3.96
CA ARG A 528 -1.27 50.09 -4.43
C ARG A 528 -0.24 49.15 -3.86
N ALA A 529 0.01 48.06 -4.59
CA ALA A 529 1.01 47.09 -4.18
C ALA A 529 2.42 47.70 -4.25
N ARG A 530 3.32 47.31 -3.37
CA ARG A 530 4.72 47.77 -3.33
C ARG A 530 5.64 46.61 -2.93
N LEU A 531 6.92 46.74 -3.19
CA LEU A 531 7.93 45.80 -2.67
C LEU A 531 7.95 45.81 -1.14
N ALA A 532 8.10 44.65 -0.54
CA ALA A 532 8.32 44.52 0.90
C ALA A 532 9.75 44.94 1.24
N HIS A 533 9.91 45.83 2.24
CA HIS A 533 11.22 46.20 2.77
C HIS A 533 11.48 45.47 4.10
N PRO A 534 12.65 44.80 4.23
CA PRO A 534 12.91 43.94 5.41
C PRO A 534 12.93 44.67 6.75
N GLU A 535 13.15 45.99 6.79
CA GLU A 535 13.26 46.77 8.05
C GLU A 535 12.06 47.67 8.37
N GLY A 536 11.03 47.74 7.55
CA GLY A 536 9.93 48.72 7.72
C GLY A 536 8.54 48.15 7.96
N ASP A 537 8.29 46.94 7.56
CA ASP A 537 6.93 46.39 7.50
C ASP A 537 6.54 45.47 8.67
N GLU A 538 7.47 45.10 9.54
CA GLU A 538 7.18 44.32 10.76
C GLU A 538 6.72 45.15 11.96
N GLY A 539 6.86 46.46 11.93
CA GLY A 539 6.77 47.35 13.11
C GLY A 539 5.49 48.17 13.29
N ARG A 540 4.53 48.23 12.35
CA ARG A 540 3.34 49.13 12.47
C ARG A 540 2.04 48.43 12.86
N GLY A 541 2.07 47.53 13.84
CA GLY A 541 0.90 46.81 14.35
C GLY A 541 0.68 46.88 15.88
N ALA A 542 1.48 47.58 16.65
CA ALA A 542 1.33 47.59 18.11
C ALA A 542 1.87 48.86 18.78
N GLN A 543 1.34 50.04 18.48
CA GLN A 543 1.41 51.17 19.42
C GLN A 543 0.08 51.33 20.10
N ARG A 544 -0.13 50.57 21.19
CA ARG A 544 -1.05 50.93 22.27
C ARG A 544 -0.32 51.86 23.21
N GLN A 545 -0.79 53.12 23.29
CA GLN A 545 -0.37 54.06 24.31
C GLN A 545 -0.53 53.48 25.73
N PRO A 546 0.43 53.70 26.65
CA PRO A 546 0.30 53.25 28.03
C PRO A 546 -0.76 54.09 28.76
N ARG A 547 -1.82 53.48 29.23
CA ARG A 547 -2.75 54.06 30.20
C ARG A 547 -2.06 54.11 31.54
N GLY A 548 -2.06 55.34 32.16
CA GLY A 548 -1.50 55.64 33.46
C GLY A 548 -2.07 54.80 34.62
N PRO A 549 -1.39 54.84 35.78
CA PRO A 549 -1.67 53.91 36.87
C PRO A 549 -3.01 54.18 37.52
N ARG A 550 -3.88 53.20 37.63
CA ARG A 550 -5.10 53.23 38.46
C ARG A 550 -4.74 52.87 39.88
N GLY A 551 -5.17 53.73 40.81
CA GLY A 551 -5.05 53.61 42.27
C GLY A 551 -5.75 52.34 42.86
N PRO A 552 -5.49 52.06 44.14
CA PRO A 552 -5.82 50.79 44.78
C PRO A 552 -7.33 50.60 45.00
N LYS A 553 -7.85 49.47 44.66
CA LYS A 553 -9.23 49.01 44.93
C LYS A 553 -9.31 48.39 46.34
N THR A 554 -10.19 48.89 47.17
CA THR A 554 -10.62 48.38 48.50
C THR A 554 -11.28 46.99 48.38
N PRO A 555 -11.11 46.09 49.36
CA PRO A 555 -11.65 44.75 49.34
C PRO A 555 -13.16 44.68 49.63
N ARG A 556 -13.91 44.01 48.84
CA ARG A 556 -15.32 43.67 49.09
C ARG A 556 -15.43 42.45 50.01
N ARG A 557 -16.27 42.54 51.03
CA ARG A 557 -16.67 41.49 51.99
C ARG A 557 -17.42 40.36 51.33
N PRO A 558 -17.31 39.13 51.84
CA PRO A 558 -18.00 37.97 51.29
C PRO A 558 -19.47 37.89 51.75
N HIS A 559 -20.38 37.56 50.84
CA HIS A 559 -21.78 37.24 51.13
C HIS A 559 -21.91 35.83 51.72
N ARG A 560 -22.54 35.75 52.90
CA ARG A 560 -23.01 34.54 53.59
C ARG A 560 -24.13 33.89 52.76
N LYS A 561 -24.01 32.63 52.46
CA LYS A 561 -25.12 31.75 52.01
C LYS A 561 -25.81 31.17 53.24
N GLY A 562 -27.13 31.39 53.36
CA GLY A 562 -28.01 30.72 54.30
C GLY A 562 -28.44 29.33 53.84
N PRO A 563 -28.97 28.49 54.77
CA PRO A 563 -29.23 27.09 54.50
C PRO A 563 -30.55 26.87 53.77
N ARG A 564 -30.60 25.90 52.87
CA ARG A 564 -31.83 25.32 52.31
C ARG A 564 -32.23 24.10 53.12
N ALA A 565 -33.45 24.11 53.61
CA ALA A 565 -34.18 23.01 54.23
C ALA A 565 -34.92 22.20 53.14
N SER A 566 -35.13 20.93 53.46
CA SER A 566 -35.96 19.84 52.93
C SER A 566 -35.53 19.25 51.62
#